data_66d747b3336282915e87c2ab3ec726ab
#
_entry.id   66d747b3336282915e87c2ab3ec726ab
#
_cell.length_a   1.000
_cell.length_b   1.000
_cell.length_c   1.000
_cell.angle_alpha   90.00
_cell.angle_beta   90.00
_cell.angle_gamma   90.00
#
_symmetry.space_group_name_H-M   'P 1'
#
loop_
_entity.id
_entity.type
_entity.pdbx_description
1 polymer ?
#
loop_
_entity_poly.entity_id
_entity_poly.type
_entity_poly.pdbx_seq_one_letter_code
_entity_poly.pdbx_strand_id
1 'polypeptide(L)' 'MKGRRMTKFGKLVTKALVDRGWTKTRLAEEIGTSPQYLSYILYGIRSGEKYFPAIIAVLDLDPKKVEKATAA' A
#
# COMPACT_ATOMS: atom_id res chain seq x y z
N MET A 1 -6.97 5.54 -21.44
CA MET A 1 -6.41 5.74 -20.72
C MET A 1 -5.91 5.36 -20.15
N LYS A 2 -5.86 5.51 -20.52
CA LYS A 2 -5.17 5.12 -19.77
C LYS A 2 -5.15 5.40 -18.41
N GLY A 3 -5.59 4.77 -17.49
CA GLY A 3 -5.54 5.05 -16.10
C GLY A 3 -4.13 4.99 -15.55
N ARG A 4 -3.92 5.53 -14.38
CA ARG A 4 -2.62 5.46 -13.74
C ARG A 4 -2.30 4.03 -13.37
N ARG A 5 -1.06 3.67 -13.52
CA ARG A 5 -0.59 2.36 -13.09
C ARG A 5 -0.25 2.41 -11.61
N MET A 6 -0.52 1.31 -10.93
CA MET A 6 -0.14 1.16 -9.54
C MET A 6 1.38 1.13 -9.44
N THR A 7 1.93 1.75 -8.39
CA THR A 7 3.37 1.73 -8.14
C THR A 7 3.82 0.34 -7.73
N LYS A 8 5.13 0.11 -7.71
CA LYS A 8 5.67 -1.17 -7.23
C LYS A 8 5.23 -1.43 -5.79
N PHE A 9 5.25 -0.39 -4.96
CA PHE A 9 4.77 -0.50 -3.58
C PHE A 9 3.29 -0.86 -3.56
N GLY A 10 2.49 -0.22 -4.41
CA GLY A 10 1.07 -0.52 -4.52
C GLY A 10 0.81 -1.96 -4.88
N LYS A 11 1.58 -2.49 -5.84
CA LYS A 11 1.45 -3.88 -6.25
C LYS A 11 1.80 -4.82 -5.10
N LEU A 12 2.86 -4.51 -4.36
CA LEU A 12 3.28 -5.30 -3.22
C LEU A 12 2.18 -5.36 -2.16
N VAL A 13 1.59 -4.20 -1.85
CA VAL A 13 0.51 -4.11 -0.87
C VAL A 13 -0.72 -4.87 -1.36
N THR A 14 -1.10 -4.69 -2.61
CA THR A 14 -2.27 -5.36 -3.17
C THR A 14 -2.11 -6.89 -3.11
N LYS A 15 -0.93 -7.38 -3.45
CA LYS A 15 -0.66 -8.80 -3.39
C LYS A 15 -0.80 -9.32 -1.96
N ALA A 16 -0.30 -8.56 -0.99
CA ALA A 16 -0.41 -8.95 0.41
C ALA A 16 -1.86 -8.98 0.87
N LEU A 17 -2.67 -8.03 0.39
CA LEU A 17 -4.10 -8.02 0.71
C LEU A 17 -4.80 -9.26 0.16
N VAL A 18 -4.52 -9.61 -1.10
CA VAL A 18 -5.10 -10.80 -1.73
C VAL A 18 -4.72 -12.05 -0.94
N ASP A 19 -3.44 -12.17 -0.58
CA ASP A 19 -2.95 -13.34 0.14
C ASP A 19 -3.64 -13.48 1.50
N ARG A 20 -4.04 -12.38 2.13
CA ARG A 20 -4.69 -12.39 3.42
C ARG A 20 -6.21 -12.40 3.34
N GLY A 21 -6.77 -12.22 2.13
CA GLY A 21 -8.20 -12.09 1.97
C GLY A 21 -8.75 -10.78 2.51
N TRP A 22 -7.93 -9.73 2.53
CA TRP A 22 -8.32 -8.41 3.01
C TRP A 22 -8.68 -7.50 1.85
N THR A 23 -9.54 -6.51 2.13
CA THR A 23 -9.87 -5.46 1.18
C THR A 23 -9.05 -4.21 1.48
N LYS A 24 -9.01 -3.28 0.53
CA LYS A 24 -8.38 -1.97 0.76
C LYS A 24 -9.08 -1.24 1.89
N THR A 25 -10.40 -1.36 1.97
CA THR A 25 -11.18 -0.74 3.04
C THR A 25 -10.69 -1.24 4.40
N ARG A 26 -10.49 -2.55 4.53
CA ARG A 26 -9.99 -3.13 5.76
C ARG A 26 -8.62 -2.57 6.12
N LEU A 27 -7.72 -2.51 5.16
CA LEU A 27 -6.38 -1.98 5.42
C LEU A 27 -6.45 -0.52 5.83
N ALA A 28 -7.25 0.28 5.13
CA ALA A 28 -7.38 1.70 5.46
C ALA A 28 -7.85 1.89 6.90
N GLU A 29 -8.82 1.10 7.33
CA GLU A 29 -9.29 1.15 8.71
C GLU A 29 -8.20 0.78 9.70
N GLU A 30 -7.41 -0.24 9.40
CA GLU A 30 -6.36 -0.71 10.28
C GLU A 30 -5.24 0.32 10.46
N ILE A 31 -4.95 1.11 9.42
CA ILE A 31 -3.88 2.11 9.50
C ILE A 31 -4.41 3.51 9.80
N GLY A 32 -5.73 3.68 9.94
CA GLY A 32 -6.33 4.94 10.35
C GLY A 32 -6.49 5.97 9.24
N THR A 33 -6.78 5.52 8.02
CA THR A 33 -6.99 6.44 6.90
C THR A 33 -8.25 6.02 6.12
N SER A 34 -8.56 6.72 5.03
CA SER A 34 -9.69 6.39 4.18
C SER A 34 -9.25 5.48 3.04
N PRO A 35 -10.18 4.66 2.49
CA PRO A 35 -9.87 3.83 1.32
C PRO A 35 -9.41 4.67 0.13
N GLN A 36 -9.98 5.86 -0.03
CA GLN A 36 -9.62 6.74 -1.12
C GLN A 36 -8.17 7.21 -0.97
N TYR A 37 -7.78 7.62 0.24
CA TYR A 37 -6.41 8.07 0.48
C TYR A 37 -5.42 6.92 0.28
N LEU A 38 -5.79 5.73 0.75
CA LEU A 38 -4.95 4.55 0.54
C LEU A 38 -4.74 4.30 -0.95
N SER A 39 -5.79 4.44 -1.76
CA SER A 39 -5.65 4.31 -3.22
C SER A 39 -4.64 5.31 -3.78
N TYR A 40 -4.67 6.54 -3.28
CA TYR A 40 -3.72 7.57 -3.71
C TYR A 40 -2.27 7.14 -3.41
N ILE A 41 -2.06 6.54 -2.25
CA ILE A 41 -0.73 6.03 -1.88
C ILE A 41 -0.30 4.91 -2.83
N LEU A 42 -1.20 3.97 -3.10
CA LEU A 42 -0.89 2.80 -3.93
C LEU A 42 -0.61 3.18 -5.38
N TYR A 43 -1.20 4.27 -5.85
CA TYR A 43 -1.00 4.74 -7.22
C TYR A 43 0.04 5.85 -7.33
N GLY A 44 0.69 6.21 -6.21
CA GLY A 44 1.76 7.19 -6.24
C GLY A 44 1.30 8.63 -6.32
N ILE A 45 0.00 8.89 -6.16
CA ILE A 45 -0.53 10.26 -6.16
C ILE A 45 -0.10 10.98 -4.89
N ARG A 46 -0.03 10.26 -3.78
CA ARG A 46 0.48 10.75 -2.50
C ARG A 46 1.62 9.85 -2.05
N SER A 47 2.59 10.41 -1.35
CA SER A 47 3.75 9.61 -0.89
C SER A 47 3.35 8.60 0.18
N GLY A 48 2.49 9.00 1.10
CA GLY A 48 2.01 8.11 2.15
C GLY A 48 3.07 7.62 3.12
N GLU A 49 4.23 8.28 3.17
CA GLU A 49 5.35 7.83 4.00
C GLU A 49 4.98 7.62 5.45
N LYS A 50 4.13 8.47 6.00
CA LYS A 50 3.77 8.35 7.41
C LYS A 50 2.96 7.08 7.69
N TYR A 51 2.35 6.48 6.68
CA TYR A 51 1.58 5.24 6.84
C TYR A 51 2.40 3.98 6.54
N PHE A 52 3.59 4.13 5.97
CA PHE A 52 4.41 2.97 5.61
C PHE A 52 4.68 2.04 6.78
N PRO A 53 5.12 2.54 7.95
CA PRO A 53 5.37 1.65 9.09
C PRO A 53 4.13 0.88 9.51
N ALA A 54 2.97 1.53 9.50
CA ALA A 54 1.72 0.88 9.87
C ALA A 54 1.34 -0.20 8.84
N ILE A 55 1.48 0.11 7.56
CA ILE A 55 1.16 -0.85 6.49
C ILE A 55 2.09 -2.07 6.61
N ILE A 56 3.37 -1.83 6.80
CA ILE A 56 4.36 -2.91 6.93
C ILE A 56 4.01 -3.79 8.13
N ALA A 57 3.69 -3.17 9.27
CA ALA A 57 3.38 -3.92 10.48
C ALA A 57 2.08 -4.72 10.35
N VAL A 58 1.04 -4.09 9.81
CA VAL A 58 -0.28 -4.72 9.70
C VAL A 58 -0.26 -5.89 8.72
N LEU A 59 0.45 -5.73 7.61
CA LEU A 59 0.52 -6.77 6.57
C LEU A 59 1.74 -7.67 6.71
N ASP A 60 2.57 -7.43 7.71
CA ASP A 60 3.79 -8.20 7.94
C ASP A 60 4.64 -8.28 6.67
N LEU A 61 4.85 -7.13 6.04
CA LEU A 61 5.64 -7.06 4.82
C LEU A 61 7.13 -7.16 5.13
N ASP A 62 7.87 -7.72 4.18
CA ASP A 62 9.33 -7.76 4.28
C ASP A 62 9.88 -6.35 4.05
N PRO A 63 10.55 -5.74 5.05
CA PRO A 63 11.08 -4.38 4.89
C PRO A 63 12.02 -4.25 3.69
N LYS A 64 12.76 -5.29 3.36
CA LYS A 64 13.65 -5.27 2.21
C LYS A 64 12.89 -5.16 0.90
N LYS A 65 11.75 -5.86 0.79
CA LYS A 65 10.91 -5.77 -0.40
C LYS A 65 10.27 -4.40 -0.52
N VAL A 66 9.86 -3.83 0.60
CA VAL A 66 9.28 -2.49 0.63
C VAL A 66 10.34 -1.47 0.20
N GLU A 67 11.56 -1.61 0.70
CA GLU A 67 12.65 -0.71 0.35
C GLU A 67 12.94 -0.76 -1.15
N LYS A 68 12.99 -1.96 -1.73
CA LYS A 68 13.18 -2.11 -3.17
C LYS A 68 12.03 -1.51 -3.96
N ALA A 69 10.81 -1.67 -3.48
CA ALA A 69 9.62 -1.19 -4.18
C ALA A 69 9.52 0.33 -4.14
N THR A 70 10.12 0.98 -3.14
CA THR A 70 10.06 2.43 -2.98
C THR A 70 11.35 3.13 -3.40
N ALA A 71 12.39 2.39 -3.73
CA ALA A 71 13.64 2.97 -4.19
C ALA A 71 13.43 3.63 -5.55
N ALA A 72 14.05 4.78 -5.74
CA ALA A 72 13.96 5.52 -6.98
C ALA A 72 14.71 4.82 -8.11
#